data_50640aa80bec6967e62684fc3dae70f1
#
_entry.id   50640aa80bec6967e62684fc3dae70f1
#
_cell.length_a   1.000
_cell.length_b   1.000
_cell.length_c   1.000
_cell.angle_alpha   90.00
_cell.angle_beta   90.00
_cell.angle_gamma   90.00
#
_symmetry.space_group_name_H-M   'P 1'
#
loop_
_entity.id
_entity.type
_entity.pdbx_description
1 polymer ?
#
loop_
_entity_poly.entity_id
_entity_poly.type
_entity_poly.pdbx_seq_one_letter_code
_entity_poly.pdbx_strand_id
1 'polypeptide(L)'
;MSSFSDGTRAVHAGLPAPEVGEPFLPGPVFAAPYHLDPVTGPGENGYARTEHPTREALESAISALEGAPTLVFASGQAAITALLLAVLRTGDTVAIPSDGYFTVRAFADGFLRDLGVRAVPVPTAGPYPDFTGVRLVLLETPANPGLDVCDIRALSEAAHAAGALVAVDNTTATPLGQNPLALGADLVVASGTKALTGHSDVLLGYVSATDPDLLTRVETWRKQTGAVPGAFDAWLAHRSIATLDLRLARQTANAAAVAELLLSRDDVTGVRWPGLPSDPSYPIASVQMRRIPGVVSFDLGSAERVAEFLSAAKLVFAATSFGGVHTTADRRAQWGDDTPPGFVRFSCGIEDTADLLADITAALGAA
;
A
#
# COMPACT_ATOMS: atom_id res chain seq x y z
N MET A 1 0.22 17.95 -16.53
CA MET A 1 0.20 17.76 -15.05
C MET A 1 1.54 17.26 -14.47
N SER A 2 2.42 16.66 -15.25
CA SER A 2 3.73 16.14 -14.77
C SER A 2 4.69 17.20 -14.19
N SER A 3 4.50 18.48 -14.51
CA SER A 3 5.34 19.58 -14.03
C SER A 3 4.91 20.16 -12.66
N PHE A 4 3.78 19.76 -12.13
CA PHE A 4 3.28 20.24 -10.85
C PHE A 4 3.77 19.35 -9.68
N SER A 5 3.84 19.94 -8.49
CA SER A 5 4.15 19.23 -7.25
C SER A 5 3.07 18.18 -6.91
N ASP A 6 3.44 17.20 -6.08
CA ASP A 6 2.56 16.09 -5.70
C ASP A 6 1.24 16.54 -5.08
N GLY A 7 1.25 17.59 -4.24
CA GLY A 7 0.01 18.13 -3.65
C GLY A 7 -0.96 18.68 -4.70
N THR A 8 -0.45 19.42 -5.69
CA THR A 8 -1.27 19.93 -6.80
C THR A 8 -1.78 18.75 -7.65
N ARG A 9 -0.94 17.77 -7.94
CA ARG A 9 -1.33 16.58 -8.70
C ARG A 9 -2.44 15.81 -8.01
N ALA A 10 -2.35 15.61 -6.68
CA ALA A 10 -3.36 14.90 -5.90
C ALA A 10 -4.73 15.62 -5.94
N VAL A 11 -4.75 16.94 -5.81
CA VAL A 11 -6.00 17.74 -5.84
C VAL A 11 -6.71 17.67 -7.20
N HIS A 12 -5.96 17.56 -8.29
CA HIS A 12 -6.49 17.59 -9.66
C HIS A 12 -6.56 16.21 -10.34
N ALA A 13 -6.14 15.15 -9.65
CA ALA A 13 -6.07 13.81 -10.21
C ALA A 13 -7.45 13.28 -10.59
N GLY A 14 -7.63 12.86 -11.84
CA GLY A 14 -8.85 12.23 -12.34
C GLY A 14 -10.08 13.14 -12.40
N LEU A 15 -9.94 14.45 -12.19
CA LEU A 15 -11.07 15.38 -12.40
C LEU A 15 -11.40 15.49 -13.90
N PRO A 16 -12.69 15.58 -14.26
CA PRO A 16 -13.11 15.81 -15.63
C PRO A 16 -12.70 17.21 -16.11
N ALA A 17 -12.74 17.43 -17.42
CA ALA A 17 -12.61 18.75 -17.99
C ALA A 17 -13.70 19.68 -17.45
N PRO A 18 -13.37 20.97 -17.12
CA PRO A 18 -14.37 21.90 -16.60
C PRO A 18 -15.47 22.18 -17.62
N GLU A 19 -16.73 21.98 -17.22
CA GLU A 19 -17.93 22.33 -17.99
C GLU A 19 -18.84 23.21 -17.15
N VAL A 20 -19.49 24.21 -17.79
CA VAL A 20 -20.37 25.13 -17.08
C VAL A 20 -21.62 24.41 -16.57
N GLY A 21 -21.82 24.45 -15.26
CA GLY A 21 -22.94 23.81 -14.59
C GLY A 21 -22.65 22.41 -14.05
N GLU A 22 -21.54 21.79 -14.45
CA GLU A 22 -21.12 20.47 -13.95
C GLU A 22 -20.33 20.56 -12.64
N PRO A 23 -20.42 19.54 -11.77
CA PRO A 23 -19.67 19.49 -10.51
C PRO A 23 -18.18 19.23 -10.75
N PHE A 24 -17.30 19.69 -9.83
CA PHE A 24 -15.87 19.39 -9.87
C PHE A 24 -15.59 17.89 -9.88
N LEU A 25 -16.24 17.14 -9.01
CA LEU A 25 -16.20 15.67 -8.98
C LEU A 25 -17.64 15.17 -9.14
N PRO A 26 -17.99 14.54 -10.27
CA PRO A 26 -19.31 13.94 -10.45
C PRO A 26 -19.62 12.92 -9.37
N GLY A 27 -20.90 12.77 -9.04
CA GLY A 27 -21.37 11.74 -8.12
C GLY A 27 -21.17 10.34 -8.67
N PRO A 28 -21.27 9.30 -7.81
CA PRO A 28 -21.14 7.91 -8.27
C PRO A 28 -22.31 7.51 -9.16
N VAL A 29 -22.01 6.80 -10.26
CA VAL A 29 -23.01 6.21 -11.13
C VAL A 29 -23.40 4.85 -10.57
N PHE A 30 -24.65 4.66 -10.17
CA PHE A 30 -25.17 3.38 -9.69
C PHE A 30 -25.86 2.63 -10.84
N ALA A 31 -25.06 2.03 -11.73
CA ALA A 31 -25.55 1.23 -12.83
C ALA A 31 -24.77 -0.09 -12.92
N ALA A 32 -25.48 -1.20 -13.13
CA ALA A 32 -24.86 -2.47 -13.52
C ALA A 32 -24.99 -2.71 -15.03
N PRO A 33 -26.20 -2.76 -15.63
CA PRO A 33 -26.37 -2.77 -17.08
C PRO A 33 -26.52 -1.34 -17.63
N TYR A 34 -26.18 -1.17 -18.88
CA TYR A 34 -26.41 0.04 -19.66
C TYR A 34 -27.29 -0.25 -20.87
N HIS A 35 -27.94 0.77 -21.42
CA HIS A 35 -28.66 0.63 -22.67
C HIS A 35 -27.69 0.35 -23.81
N LEU A 36 -28.04 -0.61 -24.65
CA LEU A 36 -27.28 -0.99 -25.84
C LEU A 36 -27.97 -0.49 -27.08
N ASP A 37 -27.20 -0.13 -28.09
CA ASP A 37 -27.73 -0.04 -29.44
C ASP A 37 -27.96 -1.46 -29.97
N PRO A 38 -29.18 -1.79 -30.44
CA PRO A 38 -29.51 -3.16 -30.87
C PRO A 38 -28.75 -3.62 -32.13
N VAL A 39 -28.10 -2.71 -32.85
CA VAL A 39 -27.35 -3.00 -34.07
C VAL A 39 -25.84 -2.93 -33.84
N THR A 40 -25.36 -1.87 -33.17
CA THR A 40 -23.93 -1.61 -32.99
C THR A 40 -23.40 -2.15 -31.64
N GLY A 41 -24.26 -2.58 -30.72
CA GLY A 41 -23.89 -3.11 -29.41
C GLY A 41 -23.67 -2.03 -28.36
N PRO A 42 -22.72 -2.24 -27.43
CA PRO A 42 -22.43 -1.29 -26.38
C PRO A 42 -21.75 -0.03 -26.92
N GLY A 43 -22.05 1.12 -26.31
CA GLY A 43 -21.25 2.33 -26.42
C GLY A 43 -19.98 2.22 -25.56
N GLU A 44 -19.57 3.32 -24.91
CA GLU A 44 -18.41 3.33 -24.00
C GLU A 44 -18.61 2.41 -22.78
N ASN A 45 -19.85 2.26 -22.31
CA ASN A 45 -20.22 1.43 -21.18
C ASN A 45 -21.26 0.38 -21.59
N GLY A 46 -21.00 -0.88 -21.30
CA GLY A 46 -21.93 -1.98 -21.56
C GLY A 46 -22.40 -2.66 -20.28
N TYR A 47 -21.46 -3.00 -19.41
CA TYR A 47 -21.72 -3.68 -18.13
C TYR A 47 -20.68 -3.32 -17.08
N ALA A 48 -21.11 -2.97 -15.88
CA ALA A 48 -20.26 -2.38 -14.83
C ALA A 48 -19.08 -3.25 -14.38
N ARG A 49 -19.11 -4.56 -14.59
CA ARG A 49 -17.96 -5.44 -14.30
C ARG A 49 -16.81 -5.21 -15.29
N THR A 50 -17.10 -4.79 -16.50
CA THR A 50 -16.11 -4.52 -17.56
C THR A 50 -15.73 -3.03 -17.60
N GLU A 51 -16.66 -2.14 -17.89
CA GLU A 51 -16.47 -0.68 -17.97
C GLU A 51 -17.39 0.02 -16.97
N HIS A 52 -16.89 1.08 -16.31
CA HIS A 52 -17.70 1.84 -15.37
C HIS A 52 -17.11 3.25 -15.10
N PRO A 53 -17.85 4.33 -15.39
CA PRO A 53 -17.29 5.68 -15.40
C PRO A 53 -16.73 6.12 -14.03
N THR A 54 -17.37 5.77 -12.92
CA THR A 54 -16.86 6.12 -11.58
C THR A 54 -15.56 5.39 -11.25
N ARG A 55 -15.43 4.13 -11.68
CA ARG A 55 -14.19 3.36 -11.47
C ARG A 55 -13.07 3.90 -12.35
N GLU A 56 -13.35 4.21 -13.60
CA GLU A 56 -12.37 4.76 -14.55
C GLU A 56 -11.86 6.14 -14.11
N ALA A 57 -12.71 6.98 -13.52
CA ALA A 57 -12.29 8.24 -12.92
C ALA A 57 -11.28 8.02 -11.77
N LEU A 58 -11.52 7.03 -10.91
CA LEU A 58 -10.56 6.66 -9.86
C LEU A 58 -9.27 6.07 -10.45
N GLU A 59 -9.36 5.19 -11.44
CA GLU A 59 -8.21 4.62 -12.15
C GLU A 59 -7.36 5.72 -12.78
N SER A 60 -8.00 6.71 -13.42
CA SER A 60 -7.33 7.89 -13.96
C SER A 60 -6.63 8.71 -12.87
N ALA A 61 -7.25 8.87 -11.70
CA ALA A 61 -6.66 9.59 -10.57
C ALA A 61 -5.39 8.89 -10.06
N ILE A 62 -5.44 7.59 -9.85
CA ILE A 62 -4.27 6.83 -9.37
C ILE A 62 -3.20 6.77 -10.47
N SER A 63 -3.58 6.58 -11.75
CA SER A 63 -2.67 6.61 -12.89
C SER A 63 -1.87 7.92 -12.97
N ALA A 64 -2.51 9.05 -12.69
CA ALA A 64 -1.84 10.35 -12.66
C ALA A 64 -0.79 10.45 -11.55
N LEU A 65 -0.97 9.75 -10.43
CA LEU A 65 -0.02 9.73 -9.30
C LEU A 65 1.10 8.72 -9.53
N GLU A 66 0.79 7.52 -9.99
CA GLU A 66 1.76 6.45 -10.29
C GLU A 66 2.60 6.75 -11.56
N GLY A 67 2.04 7.54 -12.48
CA GLY A 67 2.66 7.82 -13.78
C GLY A 67 2.51 6.70 -14.80
N ALA A 68 1.58 5.78 -14.59
CA ALA A 68 1.30 4.64 -15.46
C ALA A 68 -0.18 4.23 -15.40
N PRO A 69 -0.72 3.57 -16.43
CA PRO A 69 -2.08 3.04 -16.41
C PRO A 69 -2.32 2.13 -15.21
N THR A 70 -3.49 2.28 -14.59
CA THR A 70 -3.85 1.63 -13.32
C THR A 70 -5.21 0.94 -13.42
N LEU A 71 -5.32 -0.20 -12.77
CA LEU A 71 -6.57 -0.95 -12.58
C LEU A 71 -6.89 -1.05 -11.09
N VAL A 72 -8.12 -0.73 -10.69
CA VAL A 72 -8.57 -0.85 -9.30
C VAL A 72 -9.34 -2.15 -9.02
N PHE A 73 -9.28 -2.59 -7.76
CA PHE A 73 -9.82 -3.84 -7.25
C PHE A 73 -10.58 -3.61 -5.95
N ALA A 74 -11.45 -4.56 -5.59
CA ALA A 74 -12.24 -4.52 -4.36
C ALA A 74 -11.41 -4.54 -3.06
N SER A 75 -10.14 -4.95 -3.12
CA SER A 75 -9.20 -4.95 -1.98
C SER A 75 -7.76 -5.08 -2.45
N GLY A 76 -6.79 -4.77 -1.57
CA GLY A 76 -5.37 -5.02 -1.82
C GLY A 76 -5.08 -6.50 -2.09
N GLN A 77 -5.73 -7.41 -1.33
CA GLN A 77 -5.58 -8.85 -1.56
C GLN A 77 -6.11 -9.28 -2.93
N ALA A 78 -7.22 -8.72 -3.40
CA ALA A 78 -7.73 -8.99 -4.74
C ALA A 78 -6.77 -8.50 -5.84
N ALA A 79 -6.15 -7.34 -5.65
CA ALA A 79 -5.16 -6.79 -6.57
C ALA A 79 -3.90 -7.68 -6.66
N ILE A 80 -3.34 -8.06 -5.51
CA ILE A 80 -2.14 -8.93 -5.43
C ILE A 80 -2.41 -10.31 -6.01
N THR A 81 -3.57 -10.90 -5.69
CA THR A 81 -3.99 -12.20 -6.23
C THR A 81 -4.12 -12.15 -7.75
N ALA A 82 -4.78 -11.12 -8.28
CA ALA A 82 -4.94 -10.93 -9.72
C ALA A 82 -3.57 -10.76 -10.42
N LEU A 83 -2.66 -9.98 -9.86
CA LEU A 83 -1.30 -9.80 -10.36
C LEU A 83 -0.55 -11.14 -10.41
N LEU A 84 -0.52 -11.88 -9.29
CA LEU A 84 0.20 -13.15 -9.20
C LEU A 84 -0.33 -14.17 -10.20
N LEU A 85 -1.65 -14.33 -10.29
CA LEU A 85 -2.29 -15.28 -11.20
C LEU A 85 -2.26 -14.84 -12.68
N ALA A 86 -2.13 -13.55 -12.95
CA ALA A 86 -1.92 -13.05 -14.31
C ALA A 86 -0.50 -13.33 -14.84
N VAL A 87 0.49 -13.35 -13.96
CA VAL A 87 1.92 -13.50 -14.32
C VAL A 87 2.38 -14.95 -14.22
N LEU A 88 1.99 -15.66 -13.16
CA LEU A 88 2.50 -17.00 -12.83
C LEU A 88 1.71 -18.11 -13.50
N ARG A 89 2.40 -19.20 -13.82
CA ARG A 89 1.86 -20.45 -14.37
C ARG A 89 2.39 -21.64 -13.58
N THR A 90 1.74 -22.78 -13.70
CA THR A 90 2.22 -24.07 -13.15
C THR A 90 3.68 -24.31 -13.56
N GLY A 91 4.53 -24.60 -12.59
CA GLY A 91 5.96 -24.79 -12.77
C GLY A 91 6.82 -23.54 -12.55
N ASP A 92 6.21 -22.35 -12.50
CA ASP A 92 6.95 -21.11 -12.23
C ASP A 92 7.42 -21.02 -10.77
N THR A 93 8.43 -20.18 -10.57
CA THR A 93 8.91 -19.80 -9.23
C THR A 93 8.67 -18.30 -9.01
N VAL A 94 8.19 -17.95 -7.83
CA VAL A 94 8.07 -16.58 -7.35
C VAL A 94 8.89 -16.36 -6.09
N ALA A 95 9.70 -15.30 -6.06
CA ALA A 95 10.31 -14.81 -4.82
C ALA A 95 9.33 -13.86 -4.12
N ILE A 96 9.10 -14.05 -2.82
CA ILE A 96 8.16 -13.25 -2.02
C ILE A 96 8.80 -12.79 -0.72
N PRO A 97 8.38 -11.65 -0.14
CA PRO A 97 8.89 -11.20 1.16
C PRO A 97 8.57 -12.24 2.26
N SER A 98 9.58 -12.68 3.01
CA SER A 98 9.38 -13.58 4.16
C SER A 98 8.83 -12.86 5.40
N ASP A 99 9.04 -11.56 5.46
CA ASP A 99 8.72 -10.62 6.53
C ASP A 99 7.63 -9.60 6.15
N GLY A 100 7.04 -9.74 4.95
CA GLY A 100 5.96 -8.89 4.45
C GLY A 100 4.58 -9.35 4.92
N TYR A 101 3.55 -8.82 4.28
CA TYR A 101 2.15 -9.05 4.67
C TYR A 101 1.77 -10.53 4.69
N PHE A 102 1.35 -11.00 5.86
CA PHE A 102 1.15 -12.43 6.14
C PHE A 102 0.16 -13.13 5.20
N THR A 103 -0.89 -12.43 4.71
CA THR A 103 -1.89 -13.02 3.82
C THR A 103 -1.30 -13.38 2.44
N VAL A 104 -0.29 -12.64 1.98
CA VAL A 104 0.42 -12.96 0.74
C VAL A 104 1.23 -14.24 0.91
N ARG A 105 1.91 -14.40 2.05
CA ARG A 105 2.64 -15.63 2.39
C ARG A 105 1.68 -16.83 2.49
N ALA A 106 0.57 -16.67 3.20
CA ALA A 106 -0.46 -17.71 3.29
C ALA A 106 -1.06 -18.09 1.93
N PHE A 107 -1.27 -17.10 1.04
CA PHE A 107 -1.73 -17.36 -0.32
C PHE A 107 -0.68 -18.14 -1.13
N ALA A 108 0.58 -17.81 -0.98
CA ALA A 108 1.67 -18.53 -1.65
C ALA A 108 1.82 -19.97 -1.15
N ASP A 109 1.78 -20.17 0.17
CA ASP A 109 1.92 -21.50 0.81
C ASP A 109 0.69 -22.39 0.63
N GLY A 110 -0.46 -21.81 0.31
CA GLY A 110 -1.70 -22.51 0.01
C GLY A 110 -1.97 -22.57 -1.49
N PHE A 111 -2.72 -21.60 -1.99
CA PHE A 111 -3.26 -21.60 -3.36
C PHE A 111 -2.19 -21.67 -4.46
N LEU A 112 -1.11 -20.89 -4.37
CA LEU A 112 -0.07 -20.93 -5.42
C LEU A 112 0.64 -22.28 -5.44
N ARG A 113 0.97 -22.85 -4.27
CA ARG A 113 1.54 -24.18 -4.18
C ARG A 113 0.63 -25.24 -4.80
N ASP A 114 -0.68 -25.18 -4.52
CA ASP A 114 -1.65 -26.13 -5.04
C ASP A 114 -1.85 -26.00 -6.57
N LEU A 115 -1.56 -24.81 -7.12
CA LEU A 115 -1.48 -24.56 -8.56
C LEU A 115 -0.12 -24.97 -9.18
N GLY A 116 0.79 -25.54 -8.38
CA GLY A 116 2.11 -25.96 -8.82
C GLY A 116 3.11 -24.83 -9.02
N VAL A 117 2.89 -23.66 -8.38
CA VAL A 117 3.86 -22.55 -8.33
C VAL A 117 4.72 -22.71 -7.08
N ARG A 118 6.03 -22.54 -7.21
CA ARG A 118 6.98 -22.57 -6.11
C ARG A 118 7.23 -21.16 -5.56
N ALA A 119 6.92 -20.94 -4.30
CA ALA A 119 7.30 -19.71 -3.60
C ALA A 119 8.66 -19.87 -2.89
N VAL A 120 9.51 -18.85 -3.03
CA VAL A 120 10.79 -18.73 -2.33
C VAL A 120 10.72 -17.53 -1.41
N PRO A 121 10.70 -17.70 -0.09
CA PRO A 121 10.69 -16.59 0.85
C PRO A 121 12.06 -15.90 0.90
N VAL A 122 12.07 -14.56 0.86
CA VAL A 122 13.28 -13.74 0.91
C VAL A 122 13.05 -12.57 1.89
N PRO A 123 13.95 -12.35 2.88
CA PRO A 123 13.83 -11.20 3.77
C PRO A 123 13.97 -9.87 3.00
N THR A 124 13.16 -8.88 3.35
CA THR A 124 13.22 -7.55 2.69
C THR A 124 14.60 -6.89 2.84
N ALA A 125 15.26 -7.06 3.96
CA ALA A 125 16.64 -6.58 4.17
C ALA A 125 17.71 -7.46 3.47
N GLY A 126 17.32 -8.58 2.83
CA GLY A 126 18.25 -9.54 2.22
C GLY A 126 18.85 -10.54 3.24
N PRO A 127 19.81 -11.35 2.83
CA PRO A 127 20.39 -11.39 1.48
C PRO A 127 19.44 -11.95 0.43
N TYR A 128 19.54 -11.44 -0.80
CA TYR A 128 18.75 -11.92 -1.93
C TYR A 128 19.48 -13.05 -2.67
N PRO A 129 18.74 -14.05 -3.21
CA PRO A 129 19.32 -15.05 -4.11
C PRO A 129 19.68 -14.43 -5.47
N ASP A 130 20.40 -15.20 -6.27
CA ASP A 130 20.55 -14.90 -7.68
C ASP A 130 19.25 -15.17 -8.40
N PHE A 131 18.39 -14.52 -8.76
CA PHE A 131 17.04 -14.77 -9.28
C PHE A 131 16.96 -15.76 -10.47
N THR A 132 17.96 -16.60 -10.70
CA THR A 132 17.97 -17.62 -11.77
C THR A 132 16.80 -18.57 -11.66
N GLY A 133 15.97 -18.65 -12.70
CA GLY A 133 14.76 -19.50 -12.73
C GLY A 133 13.57 -18.93 -11.95
N VAL A 134 13.67 -17.71 -11.41
CA VAL A 134 12.54 -16.97 -10.85
C VAL A 134 11.76 -16.30 -11.98
N ARG A 135 10.44 -16.46 -11.99
CA ARG A 135 9.55 -15.80 -12.95
C ARG A 135 9.15 -14.40 -12.51
N LEU A 136 8.93 -14.23 -11.21
CA LEU A 136 8.48 -12.98 -10.61
C LEU A 136 9.17 -12.77 -9.26
N VAL A 137 9.71 -11.60 -9.04
CA VAL A 137 10.15 -11.11 -7.73
C VAL A 137 9.09 -10.15 -7.22
N LEU A 138 8.41 -10.51 -6.15
CA LEU A 138 7.52 -9.62 -5.42
C LEU A 138 8.30 -8.99 -4.27
N LEU A 139 8.40 -7.69 -4.24
CA LEU A 139 8.99 -6.89 -3.16
C LEU A 139 7.88 -6.21 -2.37
N GLU A 140 8.08 -6.02 -1.06
CA GLU A 140 7.25 -5.15 -0.22
C GLU A 140 8.16 -4.18 0.52
N THR A 141 8.07 -2.89 0.23
CA THR A 141 9.03 -1.92 0.79
C THR A 141 8.42 -0.53 0.94
N PRO A 142 8.40 0.04 2.18
CA PRO A 142 8.79 -0.58 3.45
C PRO A 142 7.93 -1.80 3.80
N ALA A 143 8.56 -2.86 4.33
CA ALA A 143 7.87 -4.08 4.73
C ALA A 143 6.96 -3.85 5.95
N ASN A 144 5.82 -4.51 5.98
CA ASN A 144 4.91 -4.47 7.11
C ASN A 144 4.96 -5.83 7.86
N PRO A 145 5.35 -5.85 9.17
CA PRO A 145 5.39 -4.70 10.08
C PRO A 145 6.79 -4.14 10.40
N GLY A 146 7.88 -4.75 9.91
CA GLY A 146 9.26 -4.48 10.33
C GLY A 146 9.84 -3.16 9.82
N LEU A 147 9.26 -2.59 8.75
CA LEU A 147 9.66 -1.35 8.09
C LEU A 147 11.02 -1.40 7.37
N ASP A 148 11.52 -2.60 7.07
CA ASP A 148 12.72 -2.74 6.26
C ASP A 148 12.48 -2.20 4.85
N VAL A 149 13.51 -1.53 4.31
CA VAL A 149 13.48 -0.96 2.95
C VAL A 149 14.53 -1.64 2.09
N CYS A 150 14.14 -2.13 0.92
CA CYS A 150 15.06 -2.69 -0.07
C CYS A 150 15.33 -1.71 -1.22
N ASP A 151 16.49 -1.85 -1.86
CA ASP A 151 16.86 -1.08 -3.04
C ASP A 151 16.13 -1.63 -4.28
N ILE A 152 15.02 -0.98 -4.64
CA ILE A 152 14.18 -1.41 -5.78
C ILE A 152 14.98 -1.39 -7.07
N ARG A 153 15.82 -0.38 -7.30
CA ARG A 153 16.59 -0.26 -8.55
C ARG A 153 17.58 -1.40 -8.71
N ALA A 154 18.41 -1.63 -7.70
CA ALA A 154 19.40 -2.68 -7.73
C ALA A 154 18.77 -4.07 -7.88
N LEU A 155 17.64 -4.31 -7.19
CA LEU A 155 16.91 -5.58 -7.27
C LEU A 155 16.20 -5.77 -8.61
N SER A 156 15.65 -4.70 -9.20
CA SER A 156 15.06 -4.76 -10.53
C SER A 156 16.11 -5.07 -11.59
N GLU A 157 17.27 -4.42 -11.54
CA GLU A 157 18.39 -4.71 -12.47
C GLU A 157 18.86 -6.17 -12.35
N ALA A 158 19.03 -6.68 -11.12
CA ALA A 158 19.42 -8.06 -10.87
C ALA A 158 18.36 -9.08 -11.34
N ALA A 159 17.09 -8.82 -11.08
CA ALA A 159 15.99 -9.66 -11.50
C ALA A 159 15.84 -9.71 -13.02
N HIS A 160 15.91 -8.57 -13.68
CA HIS A 160 15.86 -8.47 -15.15
C HIS A 160 17.05 -9.18 -15.82
N ALA A 161 18.25 -9.06 -15.25
CA ALA A 161 19.41 -9.81 -15.74
C ALA A 161 19.21 -11.34 -15.67
N ALA A 162 18.40 -11.82 -14.75
CA ALA A 162 18.00 -13.23 -14.62
C ALA A 162 16.73 -13.59 -15.42
N GLY A 163 16.10 -12.64 -16.11
CA GLY A 163 14.88 -12.83 -16.89
C GLY A 163 13.59 -12.85 -16.06
N ALA A 164 13.63 -12.42 -14.81
CA ALA A 164 12.48 -12.29 -13.93
C ALA A 164 11.81 -10.91 -14.06
N LEU A 165 10.48 -10.87 -13.87
CA LEU A 165 9.73 -9.63 -13.68
C LEU A 165 9.80 -9.18 -12.22
N VAL A 166 9.60 -7.89 -11.98
CA VAL A 166 9.57 -7.29 -10.64
C VAL A 166 8.22 -6.62 -10.39
N ALA A 167 7.55 -7.01 -9.31
CA ALA A 167 6.38 -6.32 -8.78
C ALA A 167 6.70 -5.78 -7.39
N VAL A 168 6.23 -4.57 -7.10
CA VAL A 168 6.45 -3.93 -5.79
C VAL A 168 5.10 -3.66 -5.13
N ASP A 169 4.90 -4.20 -3.94
CA ASP A 169 3.84 -3.74 -3.05
C ASP A 169 4.26 -2.41 -2.41
N ASN A 170 3.66 -1.34 -2.91
CA ASN A 170 3.93 0.04 -2.52
C ASN A 170 2.93 0.57 -1.48
N THR A 171 2.22 -0.33 -0.80
CA THR A 171 1.12 0.02 0.12
C THR A 171 1.56 0.99 1.20
N THR A 172 2.70 0.71 1.84
CA THR A 172 3.19 1.51 2.98
C THR A 172 3.69 2.88 2.55
N ALA A 173 4.36 2.96 1.39
CA ALA A 173 4.96 4.20 0.89
C ALA A 173 3.96 5.12 0.17
N THR A 174 2.96 4.59 -0.51
CA THR A 174 2.04 5.29 -1.43
C THR A 174 2.74 5.84 -2.68
N PRO A 175 2.02 6.22 -3.75
CA PRO A 175 2.64 6.82 -4.94
C PRO A 175 3.32 8.17 -4.68
N LEU A 176 2.97 8.88 -3.60
CA LEU A 176 3.62 10.13 -3.22
C LEU A 176 4.89 9.93 -2.38
N GLY A 177 5.04 8.78 -1.72
CA GLY A 177 6.24 8.44 -0.97
C GLY A 177 7.32 7.83 -1.84
N GLN A 178 6.96 6.94 -2.76
CA GLN A 178 7.89 6.19 -3.59
C GLN A 178 7.26 5.87 -4.94
N ASN A 179 8.06 5.83 -6.00
CA ASN A 179 7.60 5.43 -7.34
C ASN A 179 8.42 4.24 -7.87
N PRO A 180 7.97 3.01 -7.63
CA PRO A 180 8.72 1.81 -8.03
C PRO A 180 8.90 1.66 -9.53
N LEU A 181 7.94 2.09 -10.36
CA LEU A 181 8.06 2.03 -11.83
C LEU A 181 9.24 2.89 -12.33
N ALA A 182 9.43 4.08 -11.76
CA ALA A 182 10.57 4.93 -12.07
C ALA A 182 11.91 4.36 -11.57
N LEU A 183 11.86 3.39 -10.67
CA LEU A 183 13.02 2.67 -10.13
C LEU A 183 13.29 1.34 -10.85
N GLY A 184 12.50 0.99 -11.85
CA GLY A 184 12.72 -0.17 -12.70
C GLY A 184 11.77 -1.35 -12.45
N ALA A 185 10.81 -1.26 -11.54
CA ALA A 185 9.79 -2.29 -11.39
C ALA A 185 8.87 -2.36 -12.62
N ASP A 186 8.38 -3.55 -12.96
CA ASP A 186 7.44 -3.79 -14.06
C ASP A 186 5.99 -3.52 -13.64
N LEU A 187 5.68 -3.84 -12.38
CA LEU A 187 4.34 -3.68 -11.80
C LEU A 187 4.43 -3.04 -10.41
N VAL A 188 3.44 -2.23 -10.11
CA VAL A 188 3.14 -1.78 -8.75
C VAL A 188 1.81 -2.37 -8.32
N VAL A 189 1.74 -2.86 -7.10
CA VAL A 189 0.49 -3.22 -6.46
C VAL A 189 0.39 -2.50 -5.12
N ALA A 190 -0.82 -2.14 -4.71
CA ALA A 190 -1.01 -1.59 -3.37
C ALA A 190 -2.42 -1.79 -2.83
N SER A 191 -2.51 -1.84 -1.51
CA SER A 191 -3.78 -1.69 -0.80
C SER A 191 -4.13 -0.21 -0.68
N GLY A 192 -5.02 0.27 -1.54
CA GLY A 192 -5.55 1.62 -1.45
C GLY A 192 -6.35 1.89 -0.16
N THR A 193 -6.77 0.85 0.54
CA THR A 193 -7.40 0.85 1.87
C THR A 193 -6.61 1.63 2.92
N LYS A 194 -5.27 1.70 2.74
CA LYS A 194 -4.35 2.31 3.70
C LYS A 194 -4.30 3.83 3.51
N ALA A 195 -3.13 4.42 3.55
CA ALA A 195 -2.97 5.87 3.49
C ALA A 195 -3.54 6.52 2.21
N LEU A 196 -3.69 5.79 1.10
CA LEU A 196 -4.26 6.34 -0.14
C LEU A 196 -5.68 6.91 0.11
N THR A 197 -6.59 6.11 0.66
CA THR A 197 -7.93 6.57 1.07
C THR A 197 -7.90 7.24 2.45
N GLY A 198 -7.20 6.66 3.43
CA GLY A 198 -6.80 7.27 4.68
C GLY A 198 -7.90 7.57 5.68
N HIS A 199 -9.16 7.15 5.48
CA HIS A 199 -10.29 7.46 6.37
C HIS A 199 -10.87 6.22 7.06
N SER A 200 -10.24 5.05 6.89
CA SER A 200 -10.63 3.78 7.53
C SER A 200 -12.06 3.30 7.16
N ASP A 201 -12.55 3.68 6.01
CA ASP A 201 -13.94 3.50 5.56
C ASP A 201 -14.08 2.79 4.20
N VAL A 202 -12.97 2.55 3.46
CA VAL A 202 -12.97 1.94 2.13
C VAL A 202 -11.99 0.80 2.03
N LEU A 203 -12.42 -0.33 1.47
CA LEU A 203 -11.54 -1.38 0.96
C LEU A 203 -11.22 -1.11 -0.51
N LEU A 204 -9.95 -1.07 -0.84
CA LEU A 204 -9.49 -0.84 -2.21
C LEU A 204 -8.13 -1.49 -2.44
N GLY A 205 -7.91 -1.99 -3.65
CA GLY A 205 -6.59 -2.33 -4.16
C GLY A 205 -6.37 -1.75 -5.54
N TYR A 206 -5.13 -1.69 -6.00
CA TYR A 206 -4.84 -1.33 -7.39
C TYR A 206 -3.55 -2.01 -7.88
N VAL A 207 -3.45 -2.11 -9.20
CA VAL A 207 -2.25 -2.55 -9.93
C VAL A 207 -1.96 -1.52 -11.00
N SER A 208 -0.71 -1.08 -11.10
CA SER A 208 -0.22 -0.19 -12.16
C SER A 208 0.93 -0.85 -12.91
N ALA A 209 0.99 -0.65 -14.23
CA ALA A 209 2.09 -1.11 -15.07
C ALA A 209 2.27 -0.21 -16.28
N THR A 210 3.50 -0.12 -16.77
CA THR A 210 3.80 0.58 -18.04
C THR A 210 3.64 -0.34 -19.26
N ASP A 211 3.81 -1.66 -19.06
CA ASP A 211 3.61 -2.67 -20.12
C ASP A 211 2.11 -2.96 -20.28
N PRO A 212 1.51 -2.66 -21.46
CA PRO A 212 0.10 -2.87 -21.71
C PRO A 212 -0.30 -4.35 -21.74
N ASP A 213 0.61 -5.26 -22.11
CA ASP A 213 0.32 -6.69 -22.16
C ASP A 213 0.23 -7.29 -20.76
N LEU A 214 1.07 -6.82 -19.84
CA LEU A 214 0.98 -7.18 -18.41
C LEU A 214 -0.35 -6.69 -17.82
N LEU A 215 -0.68 -5.42 -18.08
CA LEU A 215 -1.90 -4.83 -17.55
C LEU A 215 -3.17 -5.50 -18.10
N THR A 216 -3.19 -5.83 -19.39
CA THR A 216 -4.30 -6.56 -20.05
C THR A 216 -4.53 -7.94 -19.42
N ARG A 217 -3.46 -8.66 -19.05
CA ARG A 217 -3.58 -9.94 -18.35
C ARG A 217 -4.19 -9.78 -16.97
N VAL A 218 -3.76 -8.75 -16.23
CA VAL A 218 -4.33 -8.42 -14.91
C VAL A 218 -5.79 -8.00 -15.03
N GLU A 219 -6.14 -7.20 -16.03
CA GLU A 219 -7.51 -6.79 -16.31
C GLU A 219 -8.42 -8.00 -16.64
N THR A 220 -7.91 -8.94 -17.43
CA THR A 220 -8.62 -10.18 -17.76
C THR A 220 -9.00 -10.95 -16.50
N TRP A 221 -8.07 -11.10 -15.55
CA TRP A 221 -8.35 -11.69 -14.26
C TRP A 221 -9.42 -10.93 -13.49
N ARG A 222 -9.33 -9.59 -13.42
CA ARG A 222 -10.32 -8.75 -12.74
C ARG A 222 -11.72 -8.95 -13.33
N LYS A 223 -11.84 -8.91 -14.66
CA LYS A 223 -13.12 -9.09 -15.37
C LYS A 223 -13.73 -10.48 -15.15
N GLN A 224 -12.91 -11.52 -15.18
CA GLN A 224 -13.38 -12.91 -15.03
C GLN A 224 -13.76 -13.26 -13.59
N THR A 225 -13.01 -12.77 -12.61
CA THR A 225 -13.28 -13.03 -11.18
C THR A 225 -14.30 -12.07 -10.58
N GLY A 226 -14.59 -10.96 -11.25
CA GLY A 226 -15.50 -9.93 -10.73
C GLY A 226 -14.92 -9.13 -9.56
N ALA A 227 -13.59 -9.09 -9.40
CA ALA A 227 -12.90 -8.43 -8.28
C ALA A 227 -12.86 -6.89 -8.46
N VAL A 228 -14.01 -6.27 -8.75
CA VAL A 228 -14.17 -4.83 -8.96
C VAL A 228 -14.72 -4.14 -7.71
N PRO A 229 -14.29 -2.91 -7.39
CA PRO A 229 -14.88 -2.15 -6.29
C PRO A 229 -16.29 -1.66 -6.63
N GLY A 230 -17.11 -1.44 -5.62
CA GLY A 230 -18.41 -0.80 -5.77
C GLY A 230 -18.27 0.65 -6.25
N ALA A 231 -19.32 1.18 -6.92
CA ALA A 231 -19.32 2.55 -7.41
C ALA A 231 -19.15 3.60 -6.29
N PHE A 232 -19.77 3.36 -5.13
CA PHE A 232 -19.64 4.25 -3.98
C PHE A 232 -18.23 4.21 -3.39
N ASP A 233 -17.65 3.02 -3.25
CA ASP A 233 -16.28 2.84 -2.75
C ASP A 233 -15.26 3.53 -3.67
N ALA A 234 -15.43 3.36 -5.00
CA ALA A 234 -14.57 4.01 -5.99
C ALA A 234 -14.68 5.55 -5.94
N TRP A 235 -15.89 6.09 -5.79
CA TRP A 235 -16.11 7.53 -5.67
C TRP A 235 -15.53 8.08 -4.36
N LEU A 236 -15.75 7.39 -3.23
CA LEU A 236 -15.25 7.80 -1.93
C LEU A 236 -13.72 7.76 -1.88
N ALA A 237 -13.11 6.74 -2.50
CA ALA A 237 -11.67 6.64 -2.66
C ALA A 237 -11.12 7.82 -3.48
N HIS A 238 -11.74 8.13 -4.63
CA HIS A 238 -11.32 9.26 -5.47
C HIS A 238 -11.39 10.58 -4.70
N ARG A 239 -12.50 10.85 -4.02
CA ARG A 239 -12.66 12.04 -3.15
C ARG A 239 -11.52 12.15 -2.12
N SER A 240 -11.11 11.03 -1.55
CA SER A 240 -10.08 10.99 -0.49
C SER A 240 -8.67 11.33 -1.00
N ILE A 241 -8.38 11.08 -2.28
CA ILE A 241 -7.08 11.36 -2.91
C ILE A 241 -6.74 12.86 -2.86
N ALA A 242 -7.72 13.74 -2.96
CA ALA A 242 -7.48 15.19 -2.97
C ALA A 242 -6.78 15.72 -1.71
N THR A 243 -6.89 15.02 -0.58
CA THR A 243 -6.21 15.39 0.69
C THR A 243 -5.00 14.51 1.01
N LEU A 244 -4.60 13.62 0.10
CA LEU A 244 -3.54 12.64 0.36
C LEU A 244 -2.22 13.31 0.78
N ASP A 245 -1.78 14.31 0.06
CA ASP A 245 -0.51 15.01 0.34
C ASP A 245 -0.51 15.67 1.73
N LEU A 246 -1.60 16.34 2.10
CA LEU A 246 -1.75 16.96 3.42
C LEU A 246 -1.72 15.93 4.55
N ARG A 247 -2.42 14.80 4.37
CA ARG A 247 -2.45 13.73 5.36
C ARG A 247 -1.09 13.09 5.54
N LEU A 248 -0.42 12.74 4.45
CA LEU A 248 0.92 12.15 4.49
C LEU A 248 1.94 13.10 5.11
N ALA A 249 1.89 14.40 4.82
CA ALA A 249 2.79 15.39 5.41
C ALA A 249 2.65 15.42 6.94
N ARG A 250 1.43 15.44 7.47
CA ARG A 250 1.19 15.43 8.92
C ARG A 250 1.55 14.07 9.53
N GLN A 251 1.19 12.96 8.91
CA GLN A 251 1.54 11.62 9.39
C GLN A 251 3.05 11.42 9.46
N THR A 252 3.82 11.87 8.44
CA THR A 252 5.29 11.81 8.45
C THR A 252 5.87 12.66 9.60
N ALA A 253 5.36 13.89 9.81
CA ALA A 253 5.82 14.75 10.89
C ALA A 253 5.54 14.14 12.27
N ASN A 254 4.35 13.57 12.48
CA ASN A 254 3.99 12.88 13.70
C ASN A 254 4.88 11.64 13.92
N ALA A 255 5.13 10.84 12.87
CA ALA A 255 5.98 9.66 12.98
C ALA A 255 7.42 10.01 13.35
N ALA A 256 7.97 11.08 12.78
CA ALA A 256 9.29 11.57 13.15
C ALA A 256 9.37 11.93 14.63
N ALA A 257 8.41 12.73 15.12
CA ALA A 257 8.38 13.16 16.51
C ALA A 257 8.14 11.98 17.49
N VAL A 258 7.27 11.05 17.12
CA VAL A 258 7.02 9.83 17.91
C VAL A 258 8.26 8.94 17.94
N ALA A 259 8.93 8.72 16.82
CA ALA A 259 10.16 7.91 16.78
C ALA A 259 11.28 8.51 17.64
N GLU A 260 11.46 9.84 17.60
CA GLU A 260 12.41 10.54 18.47
C GLU A 260 12.05 10.42 19.95
N LEU A 261 10.78 10.58 20.32
CA LEU A 261 10.28 10.37 21.68
C LEU A 261 10.61 8.95 22.17
N LEU A 262 10.27 7.93 21.36
CA LEU A 262 10.48 6.53 21.73
C LEU A 262 11.97 6.20 21.86
N LEU A 263 12.84 6.74 21.00
CA LEU A 263 14.30 6.59 21.11
C LEU A 263 14.90 7.23 22.38
N SER A 264 14.26 8.25 22.93
CA SER A 264 14.72 8.91 24.16
C SER A 264 14.41 8.13 25.44
N ARG A 265 13.71 7.01 25.34
CA ARG A 265 13.25 6.20 26.47
C ARG A 265 14.07 4.93 26.62
N ASP A 266 14.55 4.69 27.83
CA ASP A 266 15.33 3.49 28.16
C ASP A 266 14.47 2.20 28.26
N ASP A 267 13.17 2.35 28.39
CA ASP A 267 12.17 1.29 28.57
C ASP A 267 11.47 0.88 27.26
N VAL A 268 11.87 1.45 26.12
CA VAL A 268 11.42 1.10 24.77
C VAL A 268 12.60 0.63 23.93
N THR A 269 12.44 -0.48 23.23
CA THR A 269 13.51 -1.04 22.41
C THR A 269 13.06 -1.23 20.96
N GLY A 270 13.99 -1.50 20.05
CA GLY A 270 13.68 -1.86 18.67
C GLY A 270 12.91 -0.80 17.89
N VAL A 271 13.10 0.48 18.21
CA VAL A 271 12.43 1.58 17.47
C VAL A 271 12.89 1.60 16.04
N ARG A 272 11.93 1.46 15.11
CA ARG A 272 12.16 1.47 13.67
C ARG A 272 11.30 2.55 13.01
N TRP A 273 11.94 3.38 12.25
CA TRP A 273 11.33 4.31 11.30
C TRP A 273 12.37 4.69 10.23
N PRO A 274 12.16 4.39 8.95
CA PRO A 274 13.18 4.58 7.91
C PRO A 274 13.66 6.02 7.72
N GLY A 275 13.04 6.98 8.38
CA GLY A 275 13.47 8.39 8.41
C GLY A 275 14.50 8.73 9.49
N LEU A 276 14.78 7.83 10.45
CA LEU A 276 15.80 8.04 11.46
C LEU A 276 17.18 7.73 10.89
N PRO A 277 18.19 8.60 11.06
CA PRO A 277 19.57 8.30 10.64
C PRO A 277 20.15 7.03 11.26
N SER A 278 19.65 6.61 12.42
CA SER A 278 20.05 5.37 13.12
C SER A 278 19.32 4.12 12.62
N ASP A 279 18.26 4.25 11.82
CA ASP A 279 17.53 3.10 11.27
C ASP A 279 18.38 2.39 10.19
N PRO A 280 18.48 1.06 10.22
CA PRO A 280 19.23 0.30 9.21
C PRO A 280 18.77 0.56 7.77
N SER A 281 17.52 0.91 7.56
CA SER A 281 16.93 1.18 6.24
C SER A 281 17.16 2.62 5.76
N TYR A 282 17.62 3.54 6.63
CA TYR A 282 17.80 4.96 6.30
C TYR A 282 18.66 5.22 5.06
N PRO A 283 19.82 4.52 4.86
CA PRO A 283 20.66 4.77 3.70
C PRO A 283 19.94 4.57 2.36
N ILE A 284 19.04 3.59 2.27
CA ILE A 284 18.23 3.33 1.08
C ILE A 284 17.01 4.29 1.07
N ALA A 285 16.28 4.37 2.16
CA ALA A 285 15.07 5.16 2.26
C ALA A 285 15.30 6.65 1.95
N SER A 286 16.39 7.24 2.47
CA SER A 286 16.71 8.66 2.27
C SER A 286 17.02 9.04 0.81
N VAL A 287 17.40 8.07 -0.02
CA VAL A 287 17.68 8.28 -1.45
C VAL A 287 16.48 7.89 -2.33
N GLN A 288 15.82 6.78 -1.98
CA GLN A 288 14.76 6.19 -2.78
C GLN A 288 13.40 6.82 -2.56
N MET A 289 13.12 7.24 -1.32
CA MET A 289 11.78 7.71 -0.93
C MET A 289 11.74 9.25 -0.91
N ARG A 290 10.72 9.81 -1.53
CA ARG A 290 10.42 11.26 -1.48
C ARG A 290 9.77 11.66 -0.16
N ARG A 291 9.12 10.70 0.51
CA ARG A 291 8.45 10.87 1.79
C ARG A 291 8.47 9.55 2.56
N ILE A 292 8.83 9.62 3.83
CA ILE A 292 8.81 8.45 4.70
C ILE A 292 7.39 8.27 5.26
N PRO A 293 6.85 7.04 5.32
CA PRO A 293 5.48 6.79 5.79
C PRO A 293 5.30 7.11 7.28
N GLY A 294 4.05 7.37 7.65
CA GLY A 294 3.63 7.65 9.01
C GLY A 294 3.49 6.40 9.90
N VAL A 295 4.33 5.40 9.73
CA VAL A 295 4.31 4.15 10.50
C VAL A 295 5.63 3.99 11.24
N VAL A 296 5.56 3.72 12.54
CA VAL A 296 6.71 3.44 13.42
C VAL A 296 6.51 2.06 14.02
N SER A 297 7.59 1.31 14.25
CA SER A 297 7.55 0.06 15.00
C SER A 297 8.49 0.14 16.19
N PHE A 298 8.11 -0.53 17.29
CA PHE A 298 8.92 -0.60 18.52
C PHE A 298 8.50 -1.79 19.38
N ASP A 299 9.26 -2.10 20.41
CA ASP A 299 8.98 -3.19 21.35
C ASP A 299 8.89 -2.67 22.79
N LEU A 300 7.79 -2.99 23.47
CA LEU A 300 7.55 -2.71 24.89
C LEU A 300 7.94 -3.87 25.81
N GLY A 301 8.52 -4.94 25.27
CA GLY A 301 9.03 -6.09 26.01
C GLY A 301 7.99 -7.18 26.28
N SER A 302 6.72 -6.85 26.53
CA SER A 302 5.68 -7.84 26.82
C SER A 302 4.31 -7.47 26.26
N ALA A 303 3.43 -8.46 26.11
CA ALA A 303 2.05 -8.28 25.72
C ALA A 303 1.23 -7.48 26.74
N GLU A 304 1.49 -7.71 28.03
CA GLU A 304 0.83 -7.02 29.15
C GLU A 304 1.14 -5.53 29.11
N ARG A 305 2.39 -5.16 28.89
CA ARG A 305 2.78 -3.76 28.81
C ARG A 305 2.19 -3.05 27.58
N VAL A 306 2.06 -3.75 26.46
CA VAL A 306 1.32 -3.20 25.31
C VAL A 306 -0.16 -2.96 25.66
N ALA A 307 -0.79 -3.89 26.39
CA ALA A 307 -2.17 -3.73 26.80
C ALA A 307 -2.37 -2.57 27.79
N GLU A 308 -1.44 -2.40 28.76
CA GLU A 308 -1.42 -1.27 29.70
C GLU A 308 -1.26 0.06 28.97
N PHE A 309 -0.27 0.16 28.06
CA PHE A 309 -0.08 1.33 27.21
C PHE A 309 -1.34 1.70 26.43
N LEU A 310 -1.95 0.74 25.71
CA LEU A 310 -3.15 0.98 24.92
C LEU A 310 -4.38 1.32 25.77
N SER A 311 -4.44 0.80 26.99
CA SER A 311 -5.54 1.12 27.93
C SER A 311 -5.42 2.50 28.54
N ALA A 312 -4.19 3.01 28.71
CA ALA A 312 -3.91 4.32 29.27
C ALA A 312 -4.00 5.45 28.24
N ALA A 313 -3.67 5.14 26.97
CA ALA A 313 -3.70 6.11 25.88
C ALA A 313 -5.13 6.56 25.54
N LYS A 314 -5.30 7.84 25.23
CA LYS A 314 -6.59 8.46 24.88
C LYS A 314 -6.74 8.72 23.38
N LEU A 315 -5.62 8.95 22.70
CA LEU A 315 -5.54 9.26 21.26
C LEU A 315 -5.09 8.07 20.42
N VAL A 316 -4.51 7.04 21.04
CA VAL A 316 -4.03 5.84 20.36
C VAL A 316 -5.05 4.72 20.48
N PHE A 317 -5.65 4.34 19.37
CA PHE A 317 -6.64 3.26 19.36
C PHE A 317 -6.00 1.91 19.03
N ALA A 318 -6.38 0.87 19.79
CA ALA A 318 -6.04 -0.50 19.45
C ALA A 318 -6.84 -0.93 18.21
N ALA A 319 -6.18 -1.01 17.06
CA ALA A 319 -6.85 -1.37 15.80
C ALA A 319 -5.88 -2.00 14.81
N THR A 320 -6.40 -2.86 13.95
CA THR A 320 -5.71 -3.36 12.75
C THR A 320 -5.61 -2.26 11.69
N SER A 321 -4.90 -2.55 10.60
CA SER A 321 -4.66 -1.60 9.50
C SER A 321 -3.65 -0.50 9.88
N PHE A 322 -3.48 0.50 9.02
CA PHE A 322 -2.62 1.67 9.23
C PHE A 322 -2.89 2.75 8.16
N GLY A 323 -2.31 3.93 8.33
CA GLY A 323 -2.39 5.02 7.36
C GLY A 323 -3.70 5.81 7.40
N GLY A 324 -4.53 5.59 8.44
CA GLY A 324 -5.75 6.37 8.69
C GLY A 324 -5.47 7.75 9.29
N VAL A 325 -6.53 8.57 9.39
CA VAL A 325 -6.46 9.90 10.03
C VAL A 325 -6.32 9.83 11.55
N HIS A 326 -6.72 8.72 12.17
CA HIS A 326 -6.55 8.47 13.60
C HIS A 326 -5.27 7.67 13.86
N THR A 327 -4.60 7.98 14.96
CA THR A 327 -3.47 7.18 15.45
C THR A 327 -3.94 5.84 15.96
N THR A 328 -3.33 4.76 15.46
CA THR A 328 -3.65 3.38 15.84
C THR A 328 -2.38 2.59 16.16
N ALA A 329 -2.52 1.60 17.04
CA ALA A 329 -1.45 0.68 17.35
C ALA A 329 -1.94 -0.78 17.37
N ASP A 330 -1.09 -1.70 16.96
CA ASP A 330 -1.41 -3.11 16.82
C ASP A 330 -0.23 -3.98 17.25
N ARG A 331 -0.45 -4.87 18.23
CA ARG A 331 0.52 -5.86 18.68
C ARG A 331 0.62 -7.01 17.68
N ARG A 332 1.72 -7.10 16.95
CA ARG A 332 1.81 -7.95 15.77
C ARG A 332 1.91 -9.46 16.03
N ALA A 333 2.52 -9.86 17.13
CA ALA A 333 2.63 -11.28 17.51
C ALA A 333 1.27 -12.01 17.61
N GLN A 334 0.17 -11.31 17.91
CA GLN A 334 -1.18 -11.90 17.98
C GLN A 334 -1.75 -12.38 16.64
N TRP A 335 -1.15 -11.93 15.52
CA TRP A 335 -1.57 -12.28 14.16
C TRP A 335 -0.68 -13.34 13.52
N GLY A 336 0.28 -13.87 14.27
CA GLY A 336 1.22 -14.88 13.78
C GLY A 336 2.40 -14.32 13.00
N ASP A 337 2.66 -13.01 13.08
CA ASP A 337 3.92 -12.45 12.62
C ASP A 337 5.06 -12.91 13.54
N ASP A 338 6.23 -13.22 12.96
CA ASP A 338 7.43 -13.60 13.70
C ASP A 338 8.07 -12.35 14.31
N THR A 339 7.47 -11.89 15.41
CA THR A 339 7.87 -10.67 16.14
C THR A 339 7.87 -10.91 17.64
N PRO A 340 8.66 -10.16 18.44
CA PRO A 340 8.62 -10.22 19.89
C PRO A 340 7.21 -10.02 20.46
N PRO A 341 6.90 -10.58 21.65
CA PRO A 341 5.58 -10.46 22.27
C PRO A 341 5.11 -9.01 22.50
N GLY A 342 6.04 -8.09 22.77
CA GLY A 342 5.78 -6.66 22.99
C GLY A 342 5.89 -5.80 21.73
N PHE A 343 6.08 -6.39 20.55
CA PHE A 343 6.26 -5.65 19.31
C PHE A 343 4.97 -4.97 18.87
N VAL A 344 5.05 -3.66 18.63
CA VAL A 344 3.95 -2.79 18.23
C VAL A 344 4.24 -2.20 16.85
N ARG A 345 3.28 -2.31 15.95
CA ARG A 345 3.20 -1.44 14.77
C ARG A 345 2.32 -0.26 15.11
N PHE A 346 2.88 0.94 15.03
CA PHE A 346 2.22 2.21 15.38
C PHE A 346 1.99 3.04 14.13
N SER A 347 0.75 3.35 13.83
CA SER A 347 0.36 4.17 12.69
C SER A 347 -0.03 5.56 13.16
N CYS A 348 0.79 6.55 12.88
CA CYS A 348 0.50 7.93 13.20
C CYS A 348 -0.64 8.48 12.34
N GLY A 349 -1.62 9.07 12.98
CA GLY A 349 -2.69 9.82 12.34
C GLY A 349 -2.29 11.28 12.08
N ILE A 350 -3.30 12.13 11.99
CA ILE A 350 -3.13 13.57 11.69
C ILE A 350 -3.46 14.47 12.90
N GLU A 351 -3.48 13.93 14.09
CA GLU A 351 -3.66 14.67 15.35
C GLU A 351 -2.60 15.77 15.50
N ASP A 352 -2.84 16.72 16.38
CA ASP A 352 -1.80 17.69 16.77
C ASP A 352 -0.62 16.94 17.40
N THR A 353 0.59 17.29 16.94
CA THR A 353 1.81 16.59 17.33
C THR A 353 2.09 16.70 18.82
N ALA A 354 1.83 17.88 19.44
CA ALA A 354 2.10 18.08 20.86
C ALA A 354 1.11 17.27 21.72
N ASP A 355 -0.17 17.23 21.34
CA ASP A 355 -1.20 16.46 22.02
C ASP A 355 -0.88 14.94 21.94
N LEU A 356 -0.48 14.47 20.75
CA LEU A 356 -0.12 13.08 20.53
C LEU A 356 1.08 12.65 21.38
N LEU A 357 2.15 13.46 21.40
CA LEU A 357 3.36 13.18 22.21
C LEU A 357 3.05 13.22 23.72
N ALA A 358 2.19 14.14 24.18
CA ALA A 358 1.79 14.23 25.56
C ALA A 358 0.98 12.97 25.99
N ASP A 359 0.07 12.51 25.14
CA ASP A 359 -0.73 11.31 25.40
C ASP A 359 0.13 10.03 25.45
N ILE A 360 1.03 9.86 24.45
CA ILE A 360 1.98 8.72 24.41
C ILE A 360 2.88 8.72 25.64
N THR A 361 3.41 9.90 26.03
CA THR A 361 4.29 10.02 27.21
C THR A 361 3.56 9.62 28.47
N ALA A 362 2.35 10.11 28.66
CA ALA A 362 1.52 9.77 29.83
C ALA A 362 1.16 8.29 29.85
N ALA A 363 0.81 7.70 28.71
CA ALA A 363 0.44 6.29 28.60
C ALA A 363 1.62 5.35 28.88
N LEU A 364 2.83 5.68 28.36
CA LEU A 364 4.07 4.92 28.64
C LEU A 364 4.55 5.06 30.08
N GLY A 365 4.21 6.17 30.75
CA GLY A 365 4.54 6.36 32.18
C GLY A 365 3.56 5.61 33.12
N ALA A 366 2.43 5.15 32.61
CA ALA A 366 1.44 4.37 33.35
C ALA A 366 1.59 2.85 33.11
N ALA A 367 2.31 2.46 32.06
CA ALA A 367 2.66 1.10 31.67
C ALA A 367 4.09 0.75 32.13
#